data_4f905ffd73da57576380430e690807fe
#
_entry.id   4f905ffd73da57576380430e690807fe
#
_cell.length_a   1.000
_cell.length_b   1.000
_cell.length_c   1.000
_cell.angle_alpha   90.00
_cell.angle_beta   90.00
_cell.angle_gamma   90.00
#
_symmetry.space_group_name_H-M   'P 1'
#
loop_
_entity.id
_entity.type
_entity.pdbx_description
1 polymer ?
#
loop_
_entity_poly.entity_id
_entity_poly.type
_entity_poly.pdbx_seq_one_letter_code
_entity_poly.pdbx_strand_id
1 'polypeptide(L)'
;KGINDLSMTTNGILLEWFADDLKKAGLQRVNISLDTVDAEKYAFITRCGVLDDVLKGIDAAKKAELLPVKINCVVKDSHEEPDALAVAEFCNKNGLQLRYIKEMDLLKGTFSTVTGGSGGNCSSCNRLRLTSDGKLKPCLFNDAGFDIREMGYEKAFKAAIEMKPSSGQRNRINGFYNIGG
;
A
#
# COMPACT_ATOMS: atom_id res chain seq x y z
N LYS A 1 21.99 -7.50 2.29
CA LYS A 1 22.84 -6.30 2.04
C LYS A 1 22.17 -5.44 0.96
N GLY A 2 22.02 -4.13 1.18
CA GLY A 2 21.54 -3.17 0.17
C GLY A 2 20.06 -2.75 0.32
N ILE A 3 19.29 -3.31 1.23
CA ILE A 3 17.94 -2.81 1.55
C ILE A 3 18.07 -1.77 2.64
N ASN A 4 17.72 -0.51 2.33
CA ASN A 4 17.83 0.61 3.26
C ASN A 4 16.50 0.94 3.95
N ASP A 5 15.37 0.51 3.39
CA ASP A 5 14.03 0.79 3.90
C ASP A 5 13.12 -0.41 3.65
N LEU A 6 12.81 -1.15 4.72
CA LEU A 6 11.86 -2.26 4.70
C LEU A 6 10.56 -1.81 5.34
N SER A 7 9.51 -1.77 4.55
CA SER A 7 8.18 -1.35 5.01
C SER A 7 7.09 -2.33 4.60
N MET A 8 6.03 -2.37 5.39
CA MET A 8 4.86 -3.20 5.12
C MET A 8 3.62 -2.33 4.96
N THR A 9 2.73 -2.67 4.03
CA THR A 9 1.37 -2.14 3.97
C THR A 9 0.41 -3.21 4.49
N THR A 10 -0.50 -2.84 5.37
CA THR A 10 -1.40 -3.75 6.07
C THR A 10 -2.75 -3.07 6.37
N ASN A 11 -3.78 -3.86 6.65
CA ASN A 11 -5.02 -3.37 7.25
C ASN A 11 -4.88 -3.07 8.76
N GLY A 12 -3.79 -3.47 9.39
CA GLY A 12 -3.48 -3.17 10.79
C GLY A 12 -4.05 -4.14 11.83
N ILE A 13 -5.05 -4.95 11.48
CA ILE A 13 -5.84 -5.78 12.43
C ILE A 13 -4.96 -6.73 13.26
N LEU A 14 -3.90 -7.28 12.69
CA LEU A 14 -3.04 -8.25 13.35
C LEU A 14 -1.77 -7.63 13.97
N LEU A 15 -1.56 -6.34 13.84
CA LEU A 15 -0.35 -5.69 14.35
C LEU A 15 -0.25 -5.73 15.87
N GLU A 16 -1.38 -5.77 16.60
CA GLU A 16 -1.36 -5.92 18.05
C GLU A 16 -0.52 -7.13 18.50
N TRP A 17 -0.57 -8.22 17.74
CA TRP A 17 0.13 -9.46 18.08
C TRP A 17 1.50 -9.59 17.42
N PHE A 18 1.71 -8.97 16.27
CA PHE A 18 2.91 -9.23 15.46
C PHE A 18 3.90 -8.06 15.38
N ALA A 19 3.57 -6.88 15.89
CA ALA A 19 4.41 -5.70 15.71
C ALA A 19 5.83 -5.90 16.24
N ASP A 20 6.00 -6.47 17.44
CA ASP A 20 7.31 -6.73 18.06
C ASP A 20 8.13 -7.75 17.27
N ASP A 21 7.49 -8.82 16.79
CA ASP A 21 8.19 -9.86 16.04
C ASP A 21 8.57 -9.35 14.63
N LEU A 22 7.73 -8.56 14.02
CA LEU A 22 8.05 -7.87 12.75
C LEU A 22 9.23 -6.92 12.92
N LYS A 23 9.28 -6.17 14.03
CA LYS A 23 10.41 -5.29 14.34
C LYS A 23 11.70 -6.10 14.52
N LYS A 24 11.67 -7.18 15.29
CA LYS A 24 12.81 -8.09 15.47
C LYS A 24 13.27 -8.71 14.15
N ALA A 25 12.33 -9.00 13.24
CA ALA A 25 12.63 -9.50 11.89
C ALA A 25 13.23 -8.44 10.95
N GLY A 26 13.34 -7.18 11.39
CA GLY A 26 13.98 -6.10 10.63
C GLY A 26 13.00 -5.17 9.91
N LEU A 27 11.69 -5.29 10.12
CA LEU A 27 10.74 -4.31 9.61
C LEU A 27 10.99 -2.96 10.26
N GLN A 28 11.01 -1.90 9.46
CA GLN A 28 11.35 -0.57 9.94
C GLN A 28 10.13 0.30 10.18
N ARG A 29 9.12 0.19 9.31
CA ARG A 29 7.90 1.01 9.37
C ARG A 29 6.70 0.33 8.74
N VAL A 30 5.51 0.84 9.07
CA VAL A 30 4.25 0.34 8.52
C VAL A 30 3.44 1.44 7.84
N ASN A 31 2.69 1.04 6.82
CA ASN A 31 1.61 1.82 6.24
C ASN A 31 0.31 1.08 6.52
N ILE A 32 -0.66 1.72 7.16
CA ILE A 32 -1.92 1.11 7.55
C ILE A 32 -3.04 1.73 6.71
N SER A 33 -3.87 0.89 6.12
CA SER A 33 -5.05 1.35 5.37
C SER A 33 -6.19 1.67 6.34
N LEU A 34 -6.67 2.92 6.31
CA LEU A 34 -7.78 3.37 7.17
C LEU A 34 -8.54 4.50 6.46
N ASP A 35 -9.73 4.19 5.96
CA ASP A 35 -10.55 5.11 5.16
C ASP A 35 -11.59 5.85 5.98
N THR A 36 -11.87 5.42 7.21
CA THR A 36 -12.80 6.04 8.15
C THR A 36 -12.42 5.68 9.59
N VAL A 37 -12.77 6.55 10.53
CA VAL A 37 -12.70 6.32 11.99
C VAL A 37 -14.08 6.12 12.60
N ASP A 38 -15.11 5.98 11.79
CA ASP A 38 -16.45 5.56 12.19
C ASP A 38 -16.53 4.03 12.19
N ALA A 39 -16.88 3.43 13.33
CA ALA A 39 -16.84 1.97 13.50
C ALA A 39 -17.87 1.23 12.62
N GLU A 40 -19.07 1.81 12.42
CA GLU A 40 -20.10 1.19 11.59
C GLU A 40 -19.73 1.27 10.12
N LYS A 41 -19.23 2.41 9.66
CA LYS A 41 -18.70 2.56 8.29
C LYS A 41 -17.49 1.67 8.04
N TYR A 42 -16.58 1.57 9.02
CA TYR A 42 -15.42 0.69 8.90
C TYR A 42 -15.85 -0.77 8.70
N ALA A 43 -16.77 -1.26 9.53
CA ALA A 43 -17.32 -2.60 9.41
C ALA A 43 -18.03 -2.82 8.06
N PHE A 44 -18.77 -1.82 7.58
CA PHE A 44 -19.43 -1.88 6.27
C PHE A 44 -18.42 -1.96 5.10
N ILE A 45 -17.40 -1.09 5.10
CA ILE A 45 -16.39 -1.04 4.03
C ILE A 45 -15.55 -2.31 4.01
N THR A 46 -15.13 -2.79 5.17
CA THR A 46 -14.27 -3.98 5.30
C THR A 46 -15.03 -5.29 5.31
N ARG A 47 -16.37 -5.24 5.43
CA ARG A 47 -17.33 -6.36 5.50
C ARG A 47 -17.26 -7.18 6.79
N CYS A 48 -16.15 -7.23 7.48
CA CYS A 48 -15.95 -8.02 8.70
C CYS A 48 -14.91 -7.42 9.66
N GLY A 49 -14.37 -6.26 9.36
CA GLY A 49 -13.33 -5.64 10.18
C GLY A 49 -13.90 -4.94 11.41
N VAL A 50 -13.14 -4.95 12.49
CA VAL A 50 -13.41 -4.21 13.72
C VAL A 50 -12.41 -3.06 13.82
N LEU A 51 -12.90 -1.82 13.91
CA LEU A 51 -12.04 -0.63 13.95
C LEU A 51 -11.09 -0.66 15.16
N ASP A 52 -11.56 -1.11 16.30
CA ASP A 52 -10.77 -1.17 17.55
C ASP A 52 -9.50 -2.03 17.38
N ASP A 53 -9.55 -3.11 16.60
CA ASP A 53 -8.37 -3.94 16.34
C ASP A 53 -7.31 -3.18 15.53
N VAL A 54 -7.73 -2.32 14.61
CA VAL A 54 -6.80 -1.46 13.86
C VAL A 54 -6.18 -0.40 14.76
N LEU A 55 -6.97 0.21 15.65
CA LEU A 55 -6.49 1.21 16.59
C LEU A 55 -5.46 0.60 17.56
N LYS A 56 -5.73 -0.59 18.10
CA LYS A 56 -4.75 -1.35 18.89
C LYS A 56 -3.50 -1.70 18.09
N GLY A 57 -3.67 -2.07 16.82
CA GLY A 57 -2.56 -2.32 15.90
C GLY A 57 -1.69 -1.10 15.65
N ILE A 58 -2.27 0.10 15.54
CA ILE A 58 -1.54 1.37 15.43
C ILE A 58 -0.73 1.62 16.69
N ASP A 59 -1.32 1.42 17.87
CA ASP A 59 -0.63 1.60 19.15
C ASP A 59 0.52 0.60 19.33
N ALA A 60 0.31 -0.66 18.95
CA ALA A 60 1.34 -1.68 18.97
C ALA A 60 2.50 -1.34 18.01
N ALA A 61 2.20 -0.86 16.81
CA ALA A 61 3.22 -0.43 15.86
C ALA A 61 4.06 0.73 16.40
N LYS A 62 3.44 1.70 17.09
CA LYS A 62 4.15 2.81 17.76
C LYS A 62 5.03 2.30 18.90
N LYS A 63 4.52 1.41 19.75
CA LYS A 63 5.27 0.82 20.86
C LYS A 63 6.48 -0.01 20.38
N ALA A 64 6.31 -0.75 19.29
CA ALA A 64 7.38 -1.52 18.65
C ALA A 64 8.34 -0.65 17.81
N GLU A 65 8.18 0.67 17.80
CA GLU A 65 9.01 1.59 17.02
C GLU A 65 9.04 1.29 15.52
N LEU A 66 7.94 0.83 14.95
CA LEU A 66 7.75 0.69 13.49
C LEU A 66 7.40 2.05 12.87
N LEU A 67 8.35 2.99 12.96
CA LEU A 67 8.11 4.40 12.65
C LEU A 67 8.75 4.85 11.32
N PRO A 68 8.16 5.86 10.66
CA PRO A 68 6.87 6.48 10.99
C PRO A 68 5.69 5.55 10.64
N VAL A 69 4.65 5.52 11.48
CA VAL A 69 3.38 4.91 11.12
C VAL A 69 2.67 5.83 10.13
N LYS A 70 2.34 5.30 8.95
CA LYS A 70 1.66 6.05 7.89
C LYS A 70 0.26 5.50 7.70
N ILE A 71 -0.71 6.38 7.62
CA ILE A 71 -2.10 6.03 7.29
C ILE A 71 -2.32 6.31 5.80
N ASN A 72 -2.78 5.31 5.07
CA ASN A 72 -3.26 5.45 3.71
C ASN A 72 -4.78 5.54 3.76
N CYS A 73 -5.33 6.69 3.36
CA CYS A 73 -6.76 6.94 3.28
C CYS A 73 -7.15 7.08 1.81
N VAL A 74 -8.05 6.23 1.34
CA VAL A 74 -8.60 6.32 -0.01
C VAL A 74 -9.70 7.36 -0.04
N VAL A 75 -9.65 8.25 -1.03
CA VAL A 75 -10.66 9.28 -1.27
C VAL A 75 -11.19 9.11 -2.69
N LYS A 76 -12.48 9.37 -2.89
CA LYS A 76 -13.12 9.30 -4.21
C LYS A 76 -12.83 10.54 -5.04
N ASP A 77 -13.14 11.69 -4.49
CA ASP A 77 -13.04 12.98 -5.18
C ASP A 77 -11.94 13.86 -4.59
N SER A 78 -11.97 14.10 -3.29
CA SER A 78 -11.01 14.98 -2.62
C SER A 78 -10.76 14.58 -1.16
N HIS A 79 -9.73 15.16 -0.59
CA HIS A 79 -9.42 15.05 0.85
C HIS A 79 -10.37 15.85 1.76
N GLU A 80 -11.34 16.56 1.20
CA GLU A 80 -12.36 17.30 1.93
C GLU A 80 -13.58 16.45 2.27
N GLU A 81 -13.59 15.19 1.85
CA GLU A 81 -14.64 14.23 2.25
C GLU A 81 -14.71 14.09 3.78
N PRO A 82 -15.90 13.98 4.37
CA PRO A 82 -16.08 13.95 5.83
C PRO A 82 -15.22 12.88 6.52
N ASP A 83 -15.17 11.66 5.96
CA ASP A 83 -14.34 10.59 6.50
C ASP A 83 -12.85 10.90 6.41
N ALA A 84 -12.40 11.48 5.30
CA ALA A 84 -11.01 11.88 5.10
C ALA A 84 -10.57 12.98 6.10
N LEU A 85 -11.45 13.93 6.38
CA LEU A 85 -11.22 14.96 7.41
C LEU A 85 -11.16 14.35 8.81
N ALA A 86 -12.05 13.42 9.15
CA ALA A 86 -12.03 12.72 10.43
C ALA A 86 -10.76 11.89 10.62
N VAL A 87 -10.30 11.20 9.57
CA VAL A 87 -9.01 10.48 9.57
C VAL A 87 -7.84 11.44 9.73
N ALA A 88 -7.88 12.63 9.10
CA ALA A 88 -6.85 13.65 9.27
C ALA A 88 -6.75 14.14 10.71
N GLU A 89 -7.88 14.43 11.33
CA GLU A 89 -7.93 14.84 12.75
C GLU A 89 -7.37 13.74 13.66
N PHE A 90 -7.78 12.49 13.43
CA PHE A 90 -7.25 11.34 14.14
C PHE A 90 -5.72 11.21 13.98
N CYS A 91 -5.20 11.32 12.76
CA CYS A 91 -3.76 11.27 12.50
C CYS A 91 -3.00 12.37 13.21
N ASN A 92 -3.49 13.61 13.18
CA ASN A 92 -2.89 14.75 13.86
C ASN A 92 -2.82 14.52 15.37
N LYS A 93 -3.91 14.09 15.99
CA LYS A 93 -3.96 13.80 17.44
C LYS A 93 -3.01 12.70 17.87
N ASN A 94 -2.74 11.72 16.99
CA ASN A 94 -1.95 10.52 17.30
C ASN A 94 -0.50 10.57 16.77
N GLY A 95 -0.08 11.68 16.12
CA GLY A 95 1.25 11.82 15.56
C GLY A 95 1.55 10.87 14.41
N LEU A 96 0.53 10.58 13.58
CA LEU A 96 0.60 9.68 12.43
C LEU A 96 0.80 10.49 11.13
N GLN A 97 1.49 9.91 10.17
CA GLN A 97 1.62 10.51 8.85
C GLN A 97 0.46 10.09 7.95
N LEU A 98 -0.28 11.06 7.42
CA LEU A 98 -1.41 10.80 6.53
C LEU A 98 -1.01 10.88 5.06
N ARG A 99 -1.58 9.99 4.26
CA ARG A 99 -1.53 9.99 2.80
C ARG A 99 -2.93 9.83 2.24
N TYR A 100 -3.30 10.68 1.31
CA TYR A 100 -4.52 10.51 0.55
C TYR A 100 -4.22 9.85 -0.79
N ILE A 101 -4.95 8.78 -1.06
CA ILE A 101 -4.87 8.01 -2.29
C ILE A 101 -6.20 8.17 -3.02
N LYS A 102 -6.21 8.87 -4.15
CA LYS A 102 -7.42 8.92 -4.95
C LYS A 102 -7.75 7.53 -5.49
N GLU A 103 -9.02 7.16 -5.43
CA GLU A 103 -9.50 5.87 -5.94
C GLU A 103 -9.01 5.64 -7.37
N MET A 104 -8.45 4.45 -7.60
CA MET A 104 -7.85 4.10 -8.88
C MET A 104 -8.93 3.73 -9.89
N ASP A 105 -8.82 4.24 -11.12
CA ASP A 105 -9.65 3.73 -12.22
C ASP A 105 -8.98 2.48 -12.81
N LEU A 106 -9.44 1.33 -12.36
CA LEU A 106 -8.91 0.03 -12.79
C LEU A 106 -9.22 -0.27 -14.26
N LEU A 107 -10.27 0.32 -14.82
CA LEU A 107 -10.66 0.14 -16.22
C LEU A 107 -9.75 0.92 -17.16
N LYS A 108 -9.38 2.14 -16.78
CA LYS A 108 -8.48 2.98 -17.57
C LYS A 108 -7.01 2.74 -17.26
N GLY A 109 -6.71 2.11 -16.11
CA GLY A 109 -5.34 1.92 -15.64
C GLY A 109 -4.71 3.23 -15.18
N THR A 110 -5.50 4.12 -14.59
CA THR A 110 -5.02 5.42 -14.11
C THR A 110 -4.88 5.45 -12.60
N PHE A 111 -3.79 6.08 -12.16
CA PHE A 111 -3.47 6.30 -10.77
C PHE A 111 -3.01 7.75 -10.57
N SER A 112 -3.69 8.46 -9.70
CA SER A 112 -3.37 9.84 -9.38
C SER A 112 -2.17 9.94 -8.44
N THR A 113 -1.50 11.09 -8.44
CA THR A 113 -0.43 11.36 -7.49
C THR A 113 -0.95 11.32 -6.04
N VAL A 114 -0.22 10.61 -5.19
CA VAL A 114 -0.56 10.46 -3.78
C VAL A 114 -0.22 11.74 -3.02
N THR A 115 -1.19 12.37 -2.40
CA THR A 115 -0.97 13.51 -1.52
C THR A 115 -0.31 13.03 -0.21
N GLY A 116 0.78 13.66 0.19
CA GLY A 116 1.57 13.22 1.35
C GLY A 116 2.50 12.04 1.07
N GLY A 117 2.68 11.67 -0.19
CA GLY A 117 3.55 10.57 -0.62
C GLY A 117 4.20 10.79 -1.98
N SER A 118 5.00 9.83 -2.43
CA SER A 118 5.72 9.85 -3.72
C SER A 118 5.09 8.96 -4.80
N GLY A 119 3.90 8.41 -4.56
CA GLY A 119 3.23 7.51 -5.50
C GLY A 119 2.45 8.24 -6.59
N GLY A 120 2.16 7.54 -7.70
CA GLY A 120 1.26 8.01 -8.75
C GLY A 120 1.91 8.85 -9.85
N ASN A 121 3.17 9.23 -9.74
CA ASN A 121 3.89 9.87 -10.83
C ASN A 121 4.50 8.80 -11.74
N CYS A 122 3.85 8.52 -12.87
CA CYS A 122 4.29 7.48 -13.80
C CYS A 122 5.61 7.81 -14.50
N SER A 123 5.86 9.07 -14.83
CA SER A 123 7.05 9.51 -15.57
C SER A 123 8.36 9.30 -14.79
N SER A 124 8.30 9.34 -13.46
CA SER A 124 9.45 9.11 -12.57
C SER A 124 9.35 7.80 -11.77
N CYS A 125 8.41 6.92 -12.12
CA CYS A 125 8.16 5.70 -11.38
C CYS A 125 9.28 4.66 -11.60
N ASN A 126 10.00 4.30 -10.55
CA ASN A 126 11.03 3.26 -10.53
C ASN A 126 10.59 1.95 -9.85
N ARG A 127 9.29 1.77 -9.60
CA ARG A 127 8.77 0.61 -8.87
C ARG A 127 8.66 -0.61 -9.75
N LEU A 128 9.07 -1.75 -9.23
CA LEU A 128 8.73 -3.08 -9.72
C LEU A 128 7.88 -3.77 -8.66
N ARG A 129 7.09 -4.78 -9.05
CA ARG A 129 6.25 -5.54 -8.15
C ARG A 129 6.49 -7.03 -8.32
N LEU A 130 6.77 -7.71 -7.23
CA LEU A 130 6.78 -9.16 -7.21
C LEU A 130 5.43 -9.65 -6.69
N THR A 131 4.76 -10.45 -7.49
CA THR A 131 3.47 -11.05 -7.12
C THR A 131 3.67 -12.25 -6.19
N SER A 132 2.64 -12.65 -5.46
CA SER A 132 2.69 -13.80 -4.57
C SER A 132 2.97 -15.13 -5.30
N ASP A 133 2.64 -15.23 -6.58
CA ASP A 133 2.92 -16.36 -7.44
C ASP A 133 4.29 -16.30 -8.15
N GLY A 134 5.12 -15.30 -7.82
CA GLY A 134 6.52 -15.22 -8.26
C GLY A 134 6.77 -14.51 -9.58
N LYS A 135 5.83 -13.70 -10.05
CA LYS A 135 6.00 -12.91 -11.28
C LYS A 135 6.45 -11.48 -10.96
N LEU A 136 7.53 -11.06 -11.60
CA LEU A 136 8.00 -9.68 -11.53
C LEU A 136 7.27 -8.83 -12.57
N LYS A 137 6.51 -7.82 -12.11
CA LYS A 137 5.74 -6.93 -12.96
C LYS A 137 6.38 -5.55 -13.07
N PRO A 138 6.45 -4.98 -14.29
CA PRO A 138 7.00 -3.64 -14.53
C PRO A 138 6.11 -2.52 -13.97
N CYS A 139 4.80 -2.76 -13.91
CA CYS A 139 3.80 -1.79 -13.45
C CYS A 139 2.58 -2.52 -12.87
N LEU A 140 1.87 -1.86 -11.96
CA LEU A 140 0.57 -2.33 -11.45
C LEU A 140 -0.45 -2.47 -12.60
N PHE A 141 -0.47 -1.49 -13.48
CA PHE A 141 -1.35 -1.40 -14.64
C PHE A 141 -0.65 -1.86 -15.91
N ASN A 142 -0.24 -3.13 -15.95
CA ASN A 142 0.34 -3.77 -17.12
C ASN A 142 0.16 -5.28 -17.02
N ASP A 143 -0.17 -5.92 -18.14
CA ASP A 143 -0.36 -7.38 -18.18
C ASP A 143 0.94 -8.16 -18.18
N ALA A 144 2.08 -7.54 -18.55
CA ALA A 144 3.37 -8.21 -18.53
C ALA A 144 3.75 -8.68 -17.12
N GLY A 145 4.35 -9.86 -17.06
CA GLY A 145 4.88 -10.45 -15.85
C GLY A 145 5.91 -11.50 -16.19
N PHE A 146 7.04 -11.48 -15.50
CA PHE A 146 8.21 -12.34 -15.77
C PHE A 146 8.40 -13.26 -14.58
N ASP A 147 8.24 -14.57 -14.80
CA ASP A 147 8.38 -15.57 -13.75
C ASP A 147 9.84 -15.71 -13.33
N ILE A 148 10.12 -15.38 -12.06
CA ILE A 148 11.49 -15.40 -11.52
C ILE A 148 12.03 -16.82 -11.33
N ARG A 149 11.16 -17.82 -11.22
CA ARG A 149 11.54 -19.22 -11.04
C ARG A 149 11.95 -19.85 -12.36
N GLU A 150 11.26 -19.48 -13.46
CA GLU A 150 11.56 -19.98 -14.81
C GLU A 150 12.73 -19.25 -15.46
N MET A 151 12.76 -17.91 -15.35
CA MET A 151 13.77 -17.10 -16.04
C MET A 151 15.04 -16.85 -15.22
N GLY A 152 14.98 -17.02 -13.91
CA GLY A 152 15.98 -16.52 -12.96
C GLY A 152 15.80 -15.02 -12.69
N TYR A 153 16.20 -14.59 -11.50
CA TYR A 153 15.94 -13.22 -11.02
C TYR A 153 16.60 -12.14 -11.91
N GLU A 154 17.83 -12.33 -12.36
CA GLU A 154 18.55 -11.34 -13.17
C GLU A 154 17.84 -11.04 -14.50
N LYS A 155 17.46 -12.10 -15.22
CA LYS A 155 16.75 -11.96 -16.51
C LYS A 155 15.37 -11.35 -16.31
N ALA A 156 14.65 -11.76 -15.26
CA ALA A 156 13.34 -11.23 -14.96
C ALA A 156 13.39 -9.73 -14.61
N PHE A 157 14.38 -9.31 -13.81
CA PHE A 157 14.58 -7.89 -13.49
C PHE A 157 14.91 -7.06 -14.74
N LYS A 158 15.83 -7.53 -15.58
CA LYS A 158 16.17 -6.84 -16.83
C LYS A 158 14.95 -6.67 -17.72
N ALA A 159 14.21 -7.76 -17.97
CA ALA A 159 13.00 -7.72 -18.78
C ALA A 159 11.92 -6.81 -18.21
N ALA A 160 11.70 -6.82 -16.88
CA ALA A 160 10.74 -5.96 -16.23
C ALA A 160 11.11 -4.46 -16.31
N ILE A 161 12.40 -4.13 -16.25
CA ILE A 161 12.89 -2.76 -16.42
C ILE A 161 12.71 -2.30 -17.86
N GLU A 162 13.12 -3.11 -18.84
CA GLU A 162 13.02 -2.79 -20.27
C GLU A 162 11.55 -2.61 -20.72
N MET A 163 10.62 -3.40 -20.15
CA MET A 163 9.20 -3.32 -20.46
C MET A 163 8.42 -2.36 -19.59
N LYS A 164 9.09 -1.51 -18.81
CA LYS A 164 8.41 -0.56 -17.96
C LYS A 164 7.70 0.51 -18.80
N PRO A 165 6.34 0.64 -18.69
CA PRO A 165 5.60 1.61 -19.47
C PRO A 165 5.79 3.03 -18.92
N SER A 166 5.66 4.04 -19.79
CA SER A 166 5.64 5.46 -19.40
C SER A 166 4.38 5.88 -18.65
N SER A 167 3.30 5.11 -18.79
CA SER A 167 2.01 5.32 -18.10
C SER A 167 1.31 3.99 -17.86
N GLY A 168 0.34 3.99 -16.94
CA GLY A 168 -0.51 2.82 -16.71
C GLY A 168 -1.36 2.48 -17.94
N GLN A 169 -1.65 1.20 -18.09
CA GLN A 169 -2.48 0.65 -19.16
C GLN A 169 -3.58 -0.23 -18.54
N ARG A 170 -4.65 -0.45 -19.28
CA ARG A 170 -5.71 -1.36 -18.84
C ARG A 170 -5.18 -2.79 -18.70
N ASN A 171 -5.31 -3.37 -17.51
CA ASN A 171 -5.10 -4.81 -17.33
C ASN A 171 -6.26 -5.60 -17.95
N ARG A 172 -5.94 -6.60 -18.75
CA ARG A 172 -6.93 -7.48 -19.41
C ARG A 172 -6.89 -8.90 -18.86
N ILE A 173 -5.74 -9.32 -18.33
CA ILE A 173 -5.45 -10.70 -17.92
C ILE A 173 -5.24 -10.79 -16.41
N ASN A 174 -4.62 -9.78 -15.79
CA ASN A 174 -4.21 -9.84 -14.40
C ASN A 174 -5.27 -9.26 -13.46
N GLY A 175 -5.70 -10.06 -12.48
CA GLY A 175 -6.41 -9.57 -11.31
C GLY A 175 -5.46 -8.80 -10.37
N PHE A 176 -5.98 -7.86 -9.59
CA PHE A 176 -5.18 -7.07 -8.63
C PHE A 176 -4.92 -7.81 -7.32
N TYR A 177 -5.60 -8.93 -7.06
CA TYR A 177 -5.56 -9.67 -5.80
C TYR A 177 -4.19 -10.30 -5.46
N ASN A 178 -3.33 -10.50 -6.43
CA ASN A 178 -2.01 -11.12 -6.24
C ASN A 178 -0.84 -10.15 -6.39
N ILE A 179 -1.11 -8.87 -6.66
CA ILE A 179 -0.05 -7.88 -6.95
C ILE A 179 0.33 -7.07 -5.71
N GLY A 180 -0.51 -7.04 -4.70
CA GLY A 180 -0.37 -6.21 -3.51
C GLY A 180 -0.53 -4.72 -3.84
N GLY A 181 -1.28 -3.98 -3.06
CA GLY A 181 -1.49 -2.58 -3.36
C GLY A 181 -1.96 -1.81 -2.18
#